data_8628a55c8dc227cb109ad7f808b8be18
#
_entry.id   8628a55c8dc227cb109ad7f808b8be18
#
_cell.length_a   1.000
_cell.length_b   1.000
_cell.length_c   1.000
_cell.angle_alpha   90.00
_cell.angle_beta   90.00
_cell.angle_gamma   90.00
#
_symmetry.space_group_name_H-M   'P 1'
#
loop_
_entity.id
_entity.type
_entity.pdbx_description
1 polymer ?
#
loop_
_entity_poly.entity_id
_entity_poly.type
_entity_poly.pdbx_seq_one_letter_code
_entity_poly.pdbx_strand_id
1 'polypeptide(L)'
;MIELTVAQIAEIVGGAVADISPQDAAHRRVTGTVEFDSRAIGPGGLFLALPGARADGHDHAASAVAAGAAVVLAARPVGVPAIVVPPVAAPNVLAGVLEHDNDGSGAAVLAALAKLATAVAAQLVAGGLTIIGITGSSGKTSTKDLMAAVLAPLGEVVAPPGSFNNELGHPWTVLRATRRTDYLILEMAARHHGNIAALAEIAPPSIGVVLNVGTAHLGGLSAPARSSHRPKPNCRRLFRIPERSSSTLMTPRWRRWPS
;
A
#
# COMPACT_ATOMS: atom_id res chain seq x y z
N MET A 1 5.63 2.67 -10.96
CA MET A 1 4.40 3.45 -10.73
C MET A 1 4.03 4.24 -11.99
N ILE A 2 2.89 4.98 -12.01
CA ILE A 2 2.63 5.97 -13.04
C ILE A 2 3.68 7.09 -12.96
N GLU A 3 3.99 7.67 -14.10
CA GLU A 3 4.97 8.75 -14.19
C GLU A 3 4.41 10.04 -13.59
N LEU A 4 5.13 10.63 -12.63
CA LEU A 4 4.81 11.90 -11.96
C LEU A 4 6.08 12.75 -11.85
N THR A 5 5.93 14.08 -11.90
CA THR A 5 7.04 14.97 -11.60
C THR A 5 7.31 15.04 -10.09
N VAL A 6 8.52 15.43 -9.71
CA VAL A 6 8.87 15.64 -8.29
C VAL A 6 7.95 16.68 -7.65
N ALA A 7 7.61 17.74 -8.38
CA ALA A 7 6.67 18.77 -7.90
C ALA A 7 5.26 18.21 -7.68
N GLN A 8 4.74 17.37 -8.59
CA GLN A 8 3.44 16.71 -8.41
C GLN A 8 3.42 15.79 -7.19
N ILE A 9 4.51 15.02 -6.99
CA ILE A 9 4.60 14.15 -5.80
C ILE A 9 4.62 15.01 -4.54
N ALA A 10 5.42 16.09 -4.50
CA ALA A 10 5.49 17.00 -3.36
C ALA A 10 4.11 17.59 -3.02
N GLU A 11 3.34 18.02 -4.02
CA GLU A 11 1.97 18.51 -3.84
C GLU A 11 1.03 17.44 -3.27
N ILE A 12 1.04 16.24 -3.85
CA ILE A 12 0.20 15.11 -3.39
C ILE A 12 0.46 14.76 -1.93
N VAL A 13 1.73 14.68 -1.55
CA VAL A 13 2.10 14.28 -0.18
C VAL A 13 2.01 15.43 0.83
N GLY A 14 1.95 16.69 0.35
CA GLY A 14 2.00 17.88 1.18
C GLY A 14 3.41 18.15 1.72
N GLY A 15 4.44 17.80 0.94
CA GLY A 15 5.85 17.99 1.26
C GLY A 15 6.45 19.21 0.57
N ALA A 16 7.62 19.63 1.03
CA ALA A 16 8.42 20.68 0.40
C ALA A 16 9.59 20.07 -0.37
N VAL A 17 9.91 20.59 -1.54
CA VAL A 17 11.10 20.18 -2.28
C VAL A 17 12.35 20.79 -1.61
N ALA A 18 13.42 20.00 -1.51
CA ALA A 18 14.71 20.39 -0.95
C ALA A 18 15.86 19.94 -1.86
N ASP A 19 16.94 20.70 -1.90
CA ASP A 19 18.16 20.42 -2.67
C ASP A 19 17.89 20.17 -4.19
N ILE A 20 16.84 20.79 -4.71
CA ILE A 20 16.45 20.81 -6.12
C ILE A 20 15.71 22.13 -6.41
N SER A 21 15.98 22.76 -7.56
CA SER A 21 15.26 23.97 -7.92
C SER A 21 13.78 23.70 -8.22
N PRO A 22 12.88 24.66 -7.98
CA PRO A 22 11.46 24.50 -8.36
C PRO A 22 11.27 24.17 -9.84
N GLN A 23 12.11 24.72 -10.71
CA GLN A 23 12.09 24.47 -12.14
C GLN A 23 12.49 23.02 -12.44
N ASP A 24 13.57 22.51 -11.84
CA ASP A 24 13.98 21.12 -12.02
C ASP A 24 12.97 20.15 -11.41
N ALA A 25 12.37 20.47 -10.26
CA ALA A 25 11.33 19.65 -9.65
C ALA A 25 10.08 19.54 -10.54
N ALA A 26 9.74 20.59 -11.30
CA ALA A 26 8.63 20.58 -12.24
C ALA A 26 8.89 19.70 -13.48
N HIS A 27 10.15 19.46 -13.84
CA HIS A 27 10.53 18.69 -15.03
C HIS A 27 11.05 17.29 -14.70
N ARG A 28 11.74 17.12 -13.56
CA ARG A 28 12.28 15.83 -13.14
C ARG A 28 11.17 14.86 -12.82
N ARG A 29 11.18 13.69 -13.48
CA ARG A 29 10.13 12.70 -13.37
C ARG A 29 10.60 11.47 -12.62
N VAL A 30 9.72 10.91 -11.81
CA VAL A 30 9.86 9.56 -11.25
C VAL A 30 9.25 8.59 -12.26
N THR A 31 10.12 7.80 -12.90
CA THR A 31 9.77 6.82 -13.94
C THR A 31 10.13 5.40 -13.53
N GLY A 32 10.96 5.26 -12.49
CA GLY A 32 11.40 3.99 -11.93
C GLY A 32 10.50 3.45 -10.82
N THR A 33 11.06 2.55 -10.03
CA THR A 33 10.39 1.92 -8.89
C THR A 33 10.44 2.80 -7.65
N VAL A 34 9.54 2.51 -6.70
CA VAL A 34 9.58 3.05 -5.34
C VAL A 34 10.27 2.01 -4.47
N GLU A 35 11.35 2.39 -3.80
CA GLU A 35 12.15 1.47 -3.00
C GLU A 35 12.53 2.07 -1.64
N PHE A 36 12.63 1.21 -0.63
CA PHE A 36 13.09 1.54 0.72
C PHE A 36 14.44 0.89 1.05
N ASP A 37 15.00 0.09 0.14
CA ASP A 37 16.37 -0.41 0.17
C ASP A 37 17.18 0.34 -0.89
N SER A 38 18.18 1.12 -0.46
CA SER A 38 19.03 1.91 -1.37
C SER A 38 19.81 1.07 -2.38
N ARG A 39 19.97 -0.24 -2.13
CA ARG A 39 20.62 -1.19 -3.04
C ARG A 39 19.71 -1.70 -4.15
N ALA A 40 18.40 -1.60 -3.93
CA ALA A 40 17.37 -2.03 -4.89
C ALA A 40 16.89 -0.89 -5.79
N ILE A 41 17.25 0.36 -5.47
CA ILE A 41 16.84 1.52 -6.25
C ILE A 41 17.52 1.51 -7.63
N GLY A 42 16.75 1.84 -8.66
CA GLY A 42 17.23 1.96 -10.03
C GLY A 42 16.99 3.35 -10.62
N PRO A 43 17.38 3.55 -11.89
CA PRO A 43 17.24 4.82 -12.58
C PRO A 43 15.81 5.37 -12.54
N GLY A 44 15.67 6.65 -12.19
CA GLY A 44 14.38 7.33 -12.12
C GLY A 44 13.51 6.93 -10.93
N GLY A 45 14.03 6.16 -9.97
CA GLY A 45 13.26 5.67 -8.82
C GLY A 45 12.97 6.73 -7.76
N LEU A 46 12.00 6.43 -6.88
CA LEU A 46 11.71 7.18 -5.64
C LEU A 46 12.25 6.38 -4.46
N PHE A 47 13.22 6.93 -3.74
CA PHE A 47 13.75 6.30 -2.53
C PHE A 47 12.99 6.78 -1.29
N LEU A 48 12.59 5.86 -0.42
CA LEU A 48 11.92 6.14 0.86
C LEU A 48 12.95 6.08 1.99
N ALA A 49 13.23 7.22 2.61
CA ALA A 49 14.13 7.30 3.75
C ALA A 49 13.41 6.91 5.04
N LEU A 50 13.51 5.64 5.42
CA LEU A 50 12.85 5.09 6.61
C LEU A 50 13.90 4.72 7.68
N PRO A 51 13.66 4.98 8.98
CA PRO A 51 14.49 4.48 10.05
C PRO A 51 14.42 2.96 10.11
N GLY A 52 15.55 2.31 10.19
CA GLY A 52 15.67 0.86 10.27
C GLY A 52 16.42 0.41 11.51
N ALA A 53 16.43 -0.90 11.78
CA ALA A 53 17.07 -1.50 12.96
C ALA A 53 18.58 -1.28 13.05
N ARG A 54 19.27 -1.11 11.93
CA ARG A 54 20.73 -1.01 11.86
C ARG A 54 21.23 0.33 11.33
N ALA A 55 20.44 1.02 10.55
CA ALA A 55 20.81 2.27 9.92
C ALA A 55 19.55 3.08 9.61
N ASP A 56 19.66 4.39 9.61
CA ASP A 56 18.62 5.31 9.17
C ASP A 56 18.67 5.44 7.63
N GLY A 57 17.54 5.25 6.97
CA GLY A 57 17.43 5.42 5.52
C GLY A 57 17.80 6.83 5.05
N HIS A 58 17.66 7.84 5.90
CA HIS A 58 18.09 9.21 5.59
C HIS A 58 19.59 9.29 5.32
N ASP A 59 20.41 8.49 6.01
CA ASP A 59 21.87 8.46 5.84
C ASP A 59 22.27 7.79 4.52
N HIS A 60 21.36 7.05 3.89
CA HIS A 60 21.55 6.37 2.61
C HIS A 60 21.04 7.18 1.40
N ALA A 61 20.50 8.38 1.62
CA ALA A 61 19.93 9.21 0.56
C ALA A 61 20.91 9.52 -0.58
N ALA A 62 22.17 9.89 -0.23
CA ALA A 62 23.19 10.17 -1.24
C ALA A 62 23.55 8.93 -2.08
N SER A 63 23.64 7.75 -1.45
CA SER A 63 23.92 6.51 -2.16
C SER A 63 22.73 6.08 -3.05
N ALA A 64 21.50 6.32 -2.62
CA ALA A 64 20.31 6.06 -3.43
C ALA A 64 20.25 6.94 -4.68
N VAL A 65 20.60 8.24 -4.55
CA VAL A 65 20.69 9.16 -5.70
C VAL A 65 21.82 8.74 -6.63
N ALA A 66 22.99 8.36 -6.10
CA ALA A 66 24.10 7.85 -6.90
C ALA A 66 23.75 6.55 -7.65
N ALA A 67 22.87 5.72 -7.09
CA ALA A 67 22.34 4.51 -7.73
C ALA A 67 21.22 4.80 -8.75
N GLY A 68 20.77 6.06 -8.88
CA GLY A 68 19.83 6.48 -9.91
C GLY A 68 18.46 6.96 -9.40
N ALA A 69 18.25 7.11 -8.09
CA ALA A 69 17.02 7.70 -7.60
C ALA A 69 16.81 9.11 -8.18
N ALA A 70 15.62 9.38 -8.69
CA ALA A 70 15.25 10.71 -9.15
C ALA A 70 15.08 11.68 -7.97
N VAL A 71 14.57 11.18 -6.85
CA VAL A 71 14.28 11.98 -5.66
C VAL A 71 14.16 11.06 -4.44
N VAL A 72 14.40 11.62 -3.27
CA VAL A 72 14.23 10.96 -1.96
C VAL A 72 12.97 11.50 -1.28
N LEU A 73 12.12 10.64 -0.73
CA LEU A 73 11.04 11.02 0.18
C LEU A 73 11.57 10.89 1.62
N ALA A 74 11.66 11.99 2.34
CA ALA A 74 12.34 12.09 3.61
C ALA A 74 11.55 12.94 4.61
N ALA A 75 11.81 12.77 5.90
CA ALA A 75 11.21 13.58 6.97
C ALA A 75 12.08 14.79 7.36
N ARG A 76 13.30 14.89 6.81
CA ARG A 76 14.25 16.00 6.99
C ARG A 76 15.09 16.20 5.73
N PRO A 77 15.71 17.39 5.54
CA PRO A 77 16.68 17.60 4.46
C PRO A 77 17.83 16.57 4.54
N VAL A 78 18.26 16.05 3.38
CA VAL A 78 19.26 14.97 3.26
C VAL A 78 20.43 15.33 2.35
N GLY A 79 20.55 16.62 1.94
CA GLY A 79 21.68 17.13 1.13
C GLY A 79 21.68 16.64 -0.33
N VAL A 80 20.62 16.04 -0.79
CA VAL A 80 20.37 15.60 -2.17
C VAL A 80 18.91 15.87 -2.53
N PRO A 81 18.55 15.88 -3.83
CA PRO A 81 17.15 16.11 -4.26
C PRO A 81 16.14 15.31 -3.46
N ALA A 82 15.32 15.99 -2.68
CA ALA A 82 14.36 15.36 -1.78
C ALA A 82 13.01 16.09 -1.75
N ILE A 83 11.98 15.31 -1.35
CA ILE A 83 10.69 15.81 -0.90
C ILE A 83 10.66 15.62 0.60
N VAL A 84 10.70 16.71 1.35
CA VAL A 84 10.68 16.69 2.81
C VAL A 84 9.24 16.85 3.28
N VAL A 85 8.76 15.83 3.99
CA VAL A 85 7.38 15.81 4.50
C VAL A 85 7.32 16.35 5.93
N PRO A 86 6.20 17.02 6.31
CA PRO A 86 6.06 17.54 7.65
C PRO A 86 6.02 16.40 8.68
N PRO A 87 6.53 16.64 9.89
CA PRO A 87 6.45 15.66 10.97
C PRO A 87 4.99 15.35 11.29
N VAL A 88 4.74 14.10 11.63
CA VAL A 88 3.45 13.64 12.18
C VAL A 88 3.65 13.23 13.63
N ALA A 89 2.59 13.24 14.41
CA ALA A 89 2.66 12.75 15.78
C ALA A 89 3.17 11.30 15.76
N ALA A 90 4.19 11.01 16.56
CA ALA A 90 4.70 9.66 16.70
C ALA A 90 3.56 8.73 17.15
N PRO A 91 3.43 7.54 16.57
CA PRO A 91 2.40 6.60 16.98
C PRO A 91 2.61 6.20 18.44
N ASN A 92 1.51 6.07 19.20
CA ASN A 92 1.55 5.69 20.61
C ASN A 92 2.12 4.28 20.85
N VAL A 93 2.23 3.47 19.81
CA VAL A 93 2.78 2.12 19.84
C VAL A 93 3.71 1.95 18.65
N LEU A 94 5.00 1.83 18.93
CA LEU A 94 6.02 1.49 17.92
C LEU A 94 5.96 -0.03 17.70
N ALA A 95 5.54 -0.46 16.53
CA ALA A 95 5.46 -1.86 16.17
C ALA A 95 5.65 -2.07 14.65
N GLY A 96 6.20 -3.20 14.28
CA GLY A 96 6.37 -3.56 12.88
C GLY A 96 7.37 -2.64 12.17
N VAL A 97 6.95 -1.95 11.13
CA VAL A 97 7.83 -1.07 10.34
C VAL A 97 8.32 0.15 11.15
N LEU A 98 7.53 0.58 12.15
CA LEU A 98 7.83 1.74 13.00
C LEU A 98 8.51 1.36 14.34
N GLU A 99 8.95 0.12 14.51
CA GLU A 99 9.59 -0.33 15.75
C GLU A 99 10.83 0.49 16.12
N HIS A 100 11.51 1.04 15.13
CA HIS A 100 12.72 1.85 15.29
C HIS A 100 12.50 3.35 15.03
N ASP A 101 11.25 3.78 14.88
CA ASP A 101 10.88 5.17 14.60
C ASP A 101 10.74 5.96 15.92
N ASN A 102 11.84 6.44 16.46
CA ASN A 102 11.85 7.12 17.75
C ASN A 102 11.46 8.60 17.69
N ASP A 103 11.52 9.21 16.52
CA ASP A 103 11.30 10.65 16.30
C ASP A 103 10.09 10.98 15.42
N GLY A 104 9.37 9.96 14.93
CA GLY A 104 8.21 10.11 14.05
C GLY A 104 8.58 10.33 12.58
N SER A 105 9.85 10.25 12.22
CA SER A 105 10.32 10.42 10.84
C SER A 105 9.80 9.32 9.92
N GLY A 106 9.82 8.08 10.38
CA GLY A 106 9.27 6.94 9.65
C GLY A 106 7.76 7.05 9.47
N ALA A 107 7.04 7.45 10.52
CA ALA A 107 5.60 7.66 10.45
C ALA A 107 5.24 8.76 9.43
N ALA A 108 6.03 9.85 9.36
CA ALA A 108 5.83 10.92 8.38
C ALA A 108 6.00 10.42 6.95
N VAL A 109 7.07 9.67 6.68
CA VAL A 109 7.34 9.09 5.36
C VAL A 109 6.26 8.08 4.96
N LEU A 110 5.81 7.21 5.88
CA LEU A 110 4.73 6.25 5.60
C LEU A 110 3.38 6.95 5.35
N ALA A 111 3.07 8.01 6.09
CA ALA A 111 1.86 8.80 5.84
C ALA A 111 1.89 9.46 4.45
N ALA A 112 3.04 9.97 4.04
CA ALA A 112 3.25 10.51 2.70
C ALA A 112 3.13 9.44 1.62
N LEU A 113 3.73 8.27 1.83
CA LEU A 113 3.62 7.12 0.94
C LEU A 113 2.16 6.69 0.74
N ALA A 114 1.36 6.66 1.82
CA ALA A 114 -0.06 6.34 1.77
C ALA A 114 -0.83 7.36 0.92
N LYS A 115 -0.59 8.68 1.11
CA LYS A 115 -1.20 9.75 0.28
C LYS A 115 -0.86 9.58 -1.21
N LEU A 116 0.42 9.32 -1.52
CA LEU A 116 0.87 9.10 -2.89
C LEU A 116 0.18 7.88 -3.50
N ALA A 117 0.12 6.76 -2.76
CA ALA A 117 -0.55 5.55 -3.21
C ALA A 117 -2.05 5.77 -3.44
N THR A 118 -2.72 6.53 -2.58
CA THR A 118 -4.14 6.87 -2.74
C THR A 118 -4.39 7.67 -4.03
N ALA A 119 -3.57 8.69 -4.28
CA ALA A 119 -3.68 9.49 -5.50
C ALA A 119 -3.42 8.67 -6.77
N VAL A 120 -2.40 7.79 -6.73
CA VAL A 120 -2.07 6.90 -7.85
C VAL A 120 -3.18 5.87 -8.06
N ALA A 121 -3.69 5.22 -7.00
CA ALA A 121 -4.80 4.27 -7.09
C ALA A 121 -6.04 4.91 -7.72
N ALA A 122 -6.41 6.12 -7.29
CA ALA A 122 -7.56 6.84 -7.84
C ALA A 122 -7.41 7.10 -9.35
N GLN A 123 -6.22 7.52 -9.80
CA GLN A 123 -5.94 7.74 -11.24
C GLN A 123 -6.01 6.43 -12.04
N LEU A 124 -5.48 5.34 -11.49
CA LEU A 124 -5.49 4.04 -12.16
C LEU A 124 -6.89 3.43 -12.24
N VAL A 125 -7.68 3.55 -11.17
CA VAL A 125 -9.09 3.12 -11.17
C VAL A 125 -9.92 3.90 -12.18
N ALA A 126 -9.70 5.21 -12.28
CA ALA A 126 -10.33 6.02 -13.34
C ALA A 126 -9.91 5.57 -14.75
N GLY A 127 -8.75 4.94 -14.89
CA GLY A 127 -8.23 4.35 -16.12
C GLY A 127 -8.67 2.91 -16.38
N GLY A 128 -9.46 2.29 -15.48
CA GLY A 128 -9.99 0.93 -15.65
C GLY A 128 -9.37 -0.14 -14.75
N LEU A 129 -8.40 0.21 -13.88
CA LEU A 129 -7.80 -0.75 -12.94
C LEU A 129 -8.86 -1.38 -12.03
N THR A 130 -8.84 -2.69 -11.92
CA THR A 130 -9.64 -3.45 -10.95
C THR A 130 -8.81 -3.77 -9.71
N ILE A 131 -9.20 -3.26 -8.55
CA ILE A 131 -8.52 -3.54 -7.27
C ILE A 131 -9.26 -4.67 -6.55
N ILE A 132 -8.51 -5.70 -6.14
CA ILE A 132 -8.99 -6.87 -5.42
C ILE A 132 -8.33 -6.90 -4.04
N GLY A 133 -9.12 -6.75 -2.98
CA GLY A 133 -8.63 -6.81 -1.60
C GLY A 133 -8.87 -8.18 -0.97
N ILE A 134 -7.84 -8.80 -0.42
CA ILE A 134 -7.91 -10.12 0.22
C ILE A 134 -7.62 -9.99 1.72
N THR A 135 -8.52 -10.48 2.56
CA THR A 135 -8.30 -10.55 4.00
C THR A 135 -8.76 -11.89 4.58
N GLY A 136 -8.35 -12.17 5.81
CA GLY A 136 -8.68 -13.39 6.54
C GLY A 136 -7.61 -13.72 7.57
N SER A 137 -7.89 -14.67 8.45
CA SER A 137 -6.93 -15.09 9.49
C SER A 137 -5.79 -15.92 8.91
N SER A 138 -6.06 -16.73 7.87
CA SER A 138 -5.08 -17.58 7.18
C SER A 138 -5.41 -17.69 5.68
N GLY A 139 -4.45 -18.14 4.88
CA GLY A 139 -4.62 -18.40 3.46
C GLY A 139 -4.55 -17.19 2.53
N LYS A 140 -4.33 -15.97 3.04
CA LYS A 140 -4.28 -14.75 2.23
C LYS A 140 -3.24 -14.81 1.12
N THR A 141 -1.99 -15.13 1.46
CA THR A 141 -0.88 -15.16 0.51
C THR A 141 -1.09 -16.22 -0.58
N SER A 142 -1.48 -17.44 -0.19
CA SER A 142 -1.77 -18.52 -1.16
C SER A 142 -2.94 -18.16 -2.09
N THR A 143 -3.99 -17.54 -1.55
CA THR A 143 -5.13 -17.08 -2.36
C THR A 143 -4.72 -15.95 -3.31
N LYS A 144 -3.91 -15.00 -2.86
CA LYS A 144 -3.33 -13.95 -3.70
C LYS A 144 -2.54 -14.53 -4.86
N ASP A 145 -1.65 -15.51 -4.59
CA ASP A 145 -0.82 -16.14 -5.62
C ASP A 145 -1.68 -16.92 -6.63
N LEU A 146 -2.68 -17.67 -6.14
CA LEU A 146 -3.63 -18.37 -7.00
C LEU A 146 -4.43 -17.40 -7.88
N MET A 147 -4.95 -16.32 -7.30
CA MET A 147 -5.71 -15.31 -8.05
C MET A 147 -4.84 -14.62 -9.09
N ALA A 148 -3.58 -14.31 -8.77
CA ALA A 148 -2.65 -13.73 -9.72
C ALA A 148 -2.42 -14.68 -10.92
N ALA A 149 -2.26 -15.97 -10.68
CA ALA A 149 -2.09 -16.97 -11.74
C ALA A 149 -3.36 -17.12 -12.60
N VAL A 150 -4.54 -17.10 -11.99
CA VAL A 150 -5.83 -17.22 -12.71
C VAL A 150 -6.13 -15.98 -13.55
N LEU A 151 -5.75 -14.78 -13.09
CA LEU A 151 -6.01 -13.53 -13.80
C LEU A 151 -4.95 -13.19 -14.85
N ALA A 152 -3.73 -13.72 -14.75
CA ALA A 152 -2.64 -13.45 -15.69
C ALA A 152 -2.99 -13.66 -17.19
N PRO A 153 -3.78 -14.67 -17.59
CA PRO A 153 -4.23 -14.81 -18.98
C PRO A 153 -5.24 -13.73 -19.43
N LEU A 154 -5.83 -12.98 -18.50
CA LEU A 154 -6.87 -11.99 -18.76
C LEU A 154 -6.33 -10.55 -18.83
N GLY A 155 -5.10 -10.30 -18.35
CA GLY A 155 -4.50 -8.98 -18.35
C GLY A 155 -3.26 -8.89 -17.47
N GLU A 156 -2.66 -7.68 -17.40
CA GLU A 156 -1.50 -7.42 -16.55
C GLU A 156 -1.90 -7.40 -15.06
N VAL A 157 -1.29 -8.27 -14.26
CA VAL A 157 -1.58 -8.42 -12.84
C VAL A 157 -0.41 -7.92 -12.00
N VAL A 158 -0.70 -7.05 -11.04
CA VAL A 158 0.24 -6.68 -9.98
C VAL A 158 -0.26 -7.25 -8.64
N ALA A 159 0.62 -8.00 -7.97
CA ALA A 159 0.40 -8.54 -6.64
C ALA A 159 1.67 -8.37 -5.79
N PRO A 160 1.58 -8.26 -4.45
CA PRO A 160 2.76 -8.11 -3.62
C PRO A 160 3.62 -9.38 -3.65
N PRO A 161 4.95 -9.25 -3.72
CA PRO A 161 5.83 -10.39 -3.45
C PRO A 161 5.72 -10.78 -1.98
N GLY A 162 5.56 -12.08 -1.69
CA GLY A 162 5.37 -12.53 -0.31
C GLY A 162 4.12 -11.93 0.34
N SER A 163 4.21 -11.54 1.61
CA SER A 163 3.11 -11.02 2.42
C SER A 163 3.28 -9.54 2.79
N PHE A 164 3.48 -8.67 1.80
CA PHE A 164 3.51 -7.21 1.98
C PHE A 164 2.10 -6.65 2.20
N ASN A 165 1.63 -6.71 3.45
CA ASN A 165 0.23 -6.48 3.82
C ASN A 165 0.03 -5.44 4.95
N ASN A 166 1.08 -4.63 5.23
CA ASN A 166 1.13 -3.64 6.29
C ASN A 166 1.19 -2.20 5.73
N GLU A 167 1.44 -1.24 6.62
CA GLU A 167 1.47 0.20 6.37
C GLU A 167 2.55 0.64 5.37
N LEU A 168 3.58 -0.17 5.15
CA LEU A 168 4.61 0.02 4.12
C LEU A 168 4.27 -0.80 2.87
N GLY A 169 4.06 -2.09 3.05
CA GLY A 169 3.95 -3.04 1.93
C GLY A 169 2.71 -2.84 1.08
N HIS A 170 1.60 -2.43 1.69
CA HIS A 170 0.36 -2.19 0.97
C HIS A 170 0.46 -0.98 0.02
N PRO A 171 0.80 0.25 0.46
CA PRO A 171 0.96 1.38 -0.44
C PRO A 171 2.12 1.18 -1.42
N TRP A 172 3.22 0.54 -1.00
CA TRP A 172 4.32 0.17 -1.90
C TRP A 172 3.84 -0.74 -3.04
N THR A 173 2.97 -1.72 -2.76
CA THR A 173 2.39 -2.60 -3.79
C THR A 173 1.49 -1.80 -4.75
N VAL A 174 0.69 -0.87 -4.25
CA VAL A 174 -0.13 0.02 -5.09
C VAL A 174 0.74 0.79 -6.09
N LEU A 175 1.88 1.32 -5.63
CA LEU A 175 2.80 2.09 -6.46
C LEU A 175 3.59 1.25 -7.48
N ARG A 176 3.48 -0.07 -7.47
CA ARG A 176 4.01 -0.96 -8.53
C ARG A 176 3.08 -1.03 -9.74
N ALA A 177 1.80 -0.70 -9.58
CA ALA A 177 0.85 -0.67 -10.68
C ALA A 177 1.14 0.47 -11.66
N THR A 178 0.86 0.22 -12.92
CA THR A 178 1.05 1.15 -14.05
C THR A 178 -0.25 1.33 -14.82
N ARG A 179 -0.27 2.21 -15.81
CA ARG A 179 -1.45 2.38 -16.69
C ARG A 179 -1.78 1.15 -17.53
N ARG A 180 -0.89 0.13 -17.57
CA ARG A 180 -1.12 -1.13 -18.26
C ARG A 180 -1.66 -2.21 -17.34
N THR A 181 -1.63 -1.98 -16.03
CA THR A 181 -2.10 -2.95 -15.04
C THR A 181 -3.62 -3.04 -15.07
N ASP A 182 -4.16 -4.22 -15.34
CA ASP A 182 -5.60 -4.49 -15.35
C ASP A 182 -6.12 -4.89 -13.96
N TYR A 183 -5.31 -5.64 -13.23
CA TYR A 183 -5.65 -6.18 -11.91
C TYR A 183 -4.58 -5.89 -10.87
N LEU A 184 -4.98 -5.26 -9.77
CA LEU A 184 -4.15 -5.05 -8.59
C LEU A 184 -4.69 -5.87 -7.43
N ILE A 185 -3.93 -6.86 -6.98
CA ILE A 185 -4.31 -7.72 -5.86
C ILE A 185 -3.59 -7.25 -4.61
N LEU A 186 -4.34 -6.91 -3.57
CA LEU A 186 -3.84 -6.38 -2.31
C LEU A 186 -4.17 -7.30 -1.15
N GLU A 187 -3.14 -7.73 -0.42
CA GLU A 187 -3.31 -8.46 0.82
C GLU A 187 -3.45 -7.47 1.99
N MET A 188 -4.47 -7.63 2.84
CA MET A 188 -4.77 -6.74 3.95
C MET A 188 -4.71 -7.51 5.28
N ALA A 189 -3.74 -7.16 6.13
CA ALA A 189 -3.58 -7.77 7.44
C ALA A 189 -4.43 -7.07 8.51
N ALA A 190 -4.98 -7.86 9.45
CA ALA A 190 -5.72 -7.37 10.61
C ALA A 190 -4.89 -7.57 11.88
N ARG A 191 -3.89 -6.73 12.12
CA ARG A 191 -3.08 -6.77 13.36
C ARG A 191 -3.81 -6.13 14.53
N HIS A 192 -4.48 -5.00 14.27
CA HIS A 192 -5.25 -4.23 15.24
C HIS A 192 -6.64 -3.91 14.68
N HIS A 193 -7.53 -3.46 15.57
CA HIS A 193 -8.84 -2.98 15.17
C HIS A 193 -8.71 -1.77 14.23
N GLY A 194 -9.37 -1.82 13.07
CA GLY A 194 -9.33 -0.73 12.06
C GLY A 194 -8.27 -0.87 10.98
N ASN A 195 -7.25 -1.75 11.09
CA ASN A 195 -6.20 -1.88 10.08
C ASN A 195 -6.72 -2.14 8.66
N ILE A 196 -7.68 -3.08 8.51
CA ILE A 196 -8.24 -3.40 7.19
C ILE A 196 -8.94 -2.16 6.60
N ALA A 197 -9.64 -1.39 7.46
CA ALA A 197 -10.29 -0.16 7.03
C ALA A 197 -9.27 0.86 6.52
N ALA A 198 -8.23 1.12 7.30
CA ALA A 198 -7.18 2.06 6.94
C ALA A 198 -6.46 1.66 5.64
N LEU A 199 -6.15 0.36 5.44
CA LEU A 199 -5.54 -0.12 4.20
C LEU A 199 -6.51 0.00 3.01
N ALA A 200 -7.81 -0.29 3.21
CA ALA A 200 -8.81 -0.15 2.18
C ALA A 200 -9.11 1.32 1.80
N GLU A 201 -8.87 2.29 2.70
CA GLU A 201 -8.96 3.72 2.40
C GLU A 201 -7.84 4.18 1.47
N ILE A 202 -6.64 3.58 1.56
CA ILE A 202 -5.51 3.88 0.65
C ILE A 202 -5.86 3.48 -0.78
N ALA A 203 -6.39 2.28 -0.98
CA ALA A 203 -6.73 1.75 -2.29
C ALA A 203 -8.06 0.96 -2.18
N PRO A 204 -9.21 1.64 -2.33
CA PRO A 204 -10.51 1.02 -2.15
C PRO A 204 -10.75 -0.13 -3.13
N PRO A 205 -10.87 -1.39 -2.66
CA PRO A 205 -11.08 -2.51 -3.54
C PRO A 205 -12.50 -2.53 -4.11
N SER A 206 -12.62 -2.77 -5.41
CA SER A 206 -13.90 -3.04 -6.07
C SER A 206 -14.39 -4.47 -5.81
N ILE A 207 -13.47 -5.39 -5.53
CA ILE A 207 -13.74 -6.79 -5.18
C ILE A 207 -13.09 -7.09 -3.84
N GLY A 208 -13.89 -7.55 -2.87
CA GLY A 208 -13.41 -7.95 -1.54
C GLY A 208 -13.51 -9.45 -1.34
N VAL A 209 -12.42 -10.08 -0.94
CA VAL A 209 -12.34 -11.51 -0.62
C VAL A 209 -12.06 -11.69 0.87
N VAL A 210 -13.01 -12.25 1.59
CA VAL A 210 -12.87 -12.61 3.01
C VAL A 210 -12.80 -14.13 3.11
N LEU A 211 -11.63 -14.65 3.45
CA LEU A 211 -11.38 -16.10 3.44
C LEU A 211 -11.97 -16.80 4.67
N ASN A 212 -11.52 -16.38 5.83
CA ASN A 212 -11.96 -16.96 7.09
C ASN A 212 -11.79 -15.98 8.26
N VAL A 213 -12.53 -16.23 9.32
CA VAL A 213 -12.39 -15.54 10.60
C VAL A 213 -12.00 -16.58 11.64
N GLY A 214 -10.70 -16.76 11.85
CA GLY A 214 -10.14 -17.67 12.85
C GLY A 214 -9.66 -16.94 14.10
N THR A 215 -9.03 -17.70 14.99
CA THR A 215 -8.47 -17.20 16.25
C THR A 215 -7.07 -16.61 16.12
N ALA A 216 -6.47 -16.60 14.93
CA ALA A 216 -5.17 -15.98 14.69
C ALA A 216 -5.21 -14.49 15.07
N HIS A 217 -4.20 -14.06 15.86
CA HIS A 217 -4.05 -12.67 16.35
C HIS A 217 -5.07 -12.21 17.41
N LEU A 218 -5.69 -13.12 18.17
CA LEU A 218 -6.53 -12.75 19.31
C LEU A 218 -5.74 -12.09 20.46
N GLY A 219 -4.44 -12.25 20.51
CA GLY A 219 -3.58 -11.69 21.57
C GLY A 219 -3.51 -10.16 21.64
N GLY A 220 -3.95 -9.43 20.60
CA GLY A 220 -4.02 -7.96 20.56
C GLY A 220 -5.44 -7.40 20.71
N LEU A 221 -6.44 -8.25 20.83
CA LEU A 221 -7.84 -7.89 21.01
C LEU A 221 -8.24 -8.19 22.44
N SER A 222 -7.95 -7.31 23.39
CA SER A 222 -8.52 -7.34 24.74
C SER A 222 -10.04 -7.15 24.64
N ALA A 223 -10.77 -8.24 24.38
CA ALA A 223 -12.21 -8.30 24.52
C ALA A 223 -12.54 -9.12 25.77
N PRO A 224 -13.48 -8.68 26.63
CA PRO A 224 -13.93 -9.48 27.74
C PRO A 224 -14.49 -10.81 27.24
N ALA A 225 -14.09 -11.88 27.90
CA ALA A 225 -14.48 -13.24 27.57
C ALA A 225 -16.00 -13.45 27.69
N ARG A 226 -16.73 -13.16 26.65
CA ARG A 226 -18.10 -13.68 26.41
C ARG A 226 -18.54 -13.42 24.97
N SER A 227 -18.86 -14.52 24.29
CA SER A 227 -19.51 -14.69 22.98
C SER A 227 -18.59 -14.97 21.79
N SER A 228 -18.44 -16.25 21.53
CA SER A 228 -17.57 -16.89 20.56
C SER A 228 -18.05 -16.87 19.11
N HIS A 229 -18.99 -16.01 18.68
CA HIS A 229 -19.56 -16.06 17.31
C HIS A 229 -20.03 -14.70 16.76
N ARG A 230 -19.31 -13.60 17.02
CA ARG A 230 -19.57 -12.36 16.26
C ARG A 230 -18.52 -12.18 15.17
N PRO A 231 -18.91 -12.07 13.90
CA PRO A 231 -17.99 -11.67 12.82
C PRO A 231 -17.41 -10.30 13.13
N LYS A 232 -16.11 -10.11 12.85
CA LYS A 232 -15.41 -8.83 13.06
C LYS A 232 -16.25 -7.72 12.40
N PRO A 233 -16.75 -6.71 13.14
CA PRO A 233 -17.74 -5.75 12.61
C PRO A 233 -17.23 -4.90 11.44
N ASN A 234 -15.92 -4.83 11.21
CA ASN A 234 -15.31 -4.06 10.13
C ASN A 234 -15.45 -4.67 8.74
N CYS A 235 -15.62 -5.98 8.59
CA CYS A 235 -15.73 -6.58 7.25
C CYS A 235 -17.03 -6.19 6.51
N ARG A 236 -18.12 -5.94 7.22
CA ARG A 236 -19.40 -5.58 6.60
C ARG A 236 -19.50 -4.10 6.17
N ARG A 237 -18.76 -3.19 6.82
CA ARG A 237 -18.81 -1.76 6.47
C ARG A 237 -17.89 -1.37 5.31
N LEU A 238 -16.84 -2.17 5.05
CA LEU A 238 -15.84 -1.86 4.03
C LEU A 238 -16.25 -2.21 2.61
N PHE A 239 -17.11 -3.20 2.47
CA PHE A 239 -17.65 -3.56 1.17
C PHE A 239 -19.09 -3.03 1.12
N ARG A 240 -19.31 -1.82 0.58
CA ARG A 240 -20.62 -1.39 0.14
C ARG A 240 -21.06 -2.34 -1.00
N ILE A 241 -21.72 -3.42 -0.63
CA ILE A 241 -22.56 -4.14 -1.57
C ILE A 241 -23.69 -3.15 -1.85
N PRO A 242 -23.86 -2.64 -3.08
CA PRO A 242 -25.05 -1.86 -3.40
C PRO A 242 -26.24 -2.76 -3.08
N GLU A 243 -27.15 -2.30 -2.23
CA GLU A 243 -28.44 -2.95 -2.04
C GLU A 243 -29.14 -2.92 -3.40
N ARG A 244 -29.00 -4.00 -4.15
CA ARG A 244 -29.89 -4.24 -5.29
C ARG A 244 -31.27 -4.51 -4.69
N SER A 245 -32.20 -3.63 -5.03
CA SER A 245 -33.61 -3.81 -4.79
C SER A 245 -34.00 -5.29 -5.05
N SER A 246 -34.67 -5.86 -4.07
CA SER A 246 -35.18 -7.22 -4.04
C SER A 246 -36.10 -7.50 -5.25
N SER A 247 -35.56 -7.98 -6.33
CA SER A 247 -36.28 -8.74 -7.33
C SER A 247 -35.33 -9.27 -8.40
N THR A 248 -34.73 -10.40 -8.14
CA THR A 248 -34.39 -11.48 -9.07
C THR A 248 -33.37 -12.39 -8.38
N LEU A 249 -33.86 -13.41 -7.70
CA LEU A 249 -33.08 -14.57 -7.30
C LEU A 249 -32.69 -15.33 -8.57
N MET A 250 -31.50 -15.06 -9.09
CA MET A 250 -30.81 -15.97 -10.00
C MET A 250 -30.11 -17.04 -9.19
N THR A 251 -30.70 -18.20 -9.04
CA THR A 251 -30.04 -19.42 -8.59
C THR A 251 -28.93 -19.80 -9.56
N PRO A 252 -27.67 -20.01 -9.12
CA PRO A 252 -26.63 -20.51 -9.99
C PRO A 252 -26.96 -21.96 -10.38
N ARG A 253 -27.27 -22.21 -11.66
CA ARG A 253 -27.30 -23.56 -12.20
C ARG A 253 -25.86 -24.07 -12.30
N TRP A 254 -25.43 -24.94 -11.39
CA TRP A 254 -24.22 -25.76 -11.53
C TRP A 254 -24.43 -26.76 -12.66
N ARG A 255 -23.81 -26.51 -13.81
CA ARG A 255 -23.74 -27.53 -14.85
C ARG A 255 -22.73 -28.58 -14.38
N ARG A 256 -23.16 -29.86 -14.35
CA ARG A 256 -22.31 -31.01 -14.12
C ARG A 256 -21.24 -31.07 -15.21
N TRP A 257 -19.99 -31.31 -14.81
CA TRP A 257 -18.90 -31.66 -15.71
C TRP A 257 -19.17 -33.06 -16.24
N PRO A 258 -18.97 -33.34 -17.55
CA PRO A 258 -19.00 -34.70 -18.06
C PRO A 258 -17.75 -35.47 -17.54
N SER A 259 -17.97 -36.68 -17.16
CA SER A 259 -16.99 -37.69 -16.74
C SER A 259 -15.98 -38.03 -17.82
#